data_e2a0dc8ca4a0ef5e28d74f838c3ed1e6
#
_entry.id   e2a0dc8ca4a0ef5e28d74f838c3ed1e6
#
_cell.length_a   1.000
_cell.length_b   1.000
_cell.length_c   1.000
_cell.angle_alpha   90.00
_cell.angle_beta   90.00
_cell.angle_gamma   90.00
#
_symmetry.space_group_name_H-M   'P 1'
#
loop_
_entity.id
_entity.type
_entity.pdbx_description
1 polymer ?
#
loop_
_entity_poly.entity_id
_entity_poly.type
_entity_poly.pdbx_seq_one_letter_code
_entity_poly.pdbx_strand_id
1 'polypeptide(L)'
;MRLTTSDMSYNWIVLMMNFKHKLLNQLIIISLMAKFYFDIPVSSPLNYVENSFHRIGRILVAILAAMVFTYCFTFTNTSAIESISPVLVESDTGTEQKDENNWIQVNHDVYGTRNSNQTVITKNNVDKLQVKWRLFNDFEIQEPPIVIGHKGYVQDYVGNIIAFDTLTGKIIWKIRIGNGPTMGLVFNHGIIFSSTASNSSIVAINATNGEIKWVSKVLGNPLLGYSVDSPPIVWKNYVIAGSGGSGLPPGLGMVKGNVTAINSINGEIIWNLDTTAGDWVKLGKTPPNGGATAWSGGSLDPETGKIYIPLGSASPNFNASTRQTPNFYSNHMMAINVTNGKILWATPFIAHGTVLDVRVPDTHDWDTSWGSSISRVILDNKTQEKLVVGHDKMGNVIAMNAVTGKEIWWKSLGKRYNTDSMPSSVGSGMIWSYGVYSYHAVDSDSLYIAATNRGLNFFTDGISGHKIAAPHTIEQGLRNGTIFALDLATGNIKWQYATKFPPRVSPLVTNSIVFCGYIPFTEKVKSGVILALDKQTGEKLWEFNVNAPIGPVGPSIGDGLLYVPTGKVQGLTTQGQIGGSIVAFGLP
;
A
#
# COMPACT_ATOMS: atom_id res chain seq x y z
N MET A 1 29.87 -13.19 31.64
CA MET A 1 29.21 -12.81 30.39
C MET A 1 29.59 -13.85 29.33
N ARG A 2 28.75 -14.84 29.11
CA ARG A 2 28.98 -15.89 28.10
C ARG A 2 28.14 -15.49 26.88
N LEU A 3 28.79 -15.09 25.81
CA LEU A 3 28.17 -14.92 24.48
C LEU A 3 27.79 -16.30 23.95
N THR A 4 26.57 -16.48 23.54
CA THR A 4 26.08 -17.74 22.96
C THR A 4 26.51 -17.84 21.50
N THR A 5 26.71 -19.06 21.02
CA THR A 5 27.15 -19.34 19.63
C THR A 5 26.21 -18.82 18.55
N SER A 6 24.95 -18.48 18.89
CA SER A 6 23.96 -17.86 17.98
C SER A 6 24.26 -16.39 17.68
N ASP A 7 24.80 -15.64 18.62
CA ASP A 7 25.13 -14.22 18.44
C ASP A 7 26.34 -14.00 17.54
N MET A 8 27.25 -15.00 17.50
CA MET A 8 28.42 -14.96 16.61
C MET A 8 28.05 -15.22 15.14
N SER A 9 27.10 -16.08 14.86
CA SER A 9 26.69 -16.41 13.49
C SER A 9 25.96 -15.25 12.79
N TYR A 10 25.11 -14.53 13.52
CA TYR A 10 24.35 -13.41 12.96
C TYR A 10 25.25 -12.20 12.63
N ASN A 11 26.15 -11.85 13.51
CA ASN A 11 27.11 -10.76 13.27
C ASN A 11 28.09 -11.09 12.13
N TRP A 12 28.46 -12.34 11.93
CA TRP A 12 29.26 -12.79 10.81
C TRP A 12 28.51 -12.69 9.47
N ILE A 13 27.24 -13.03 9.41
CA ILE A 13 26.42 -12.94 8.20
C ILE A 13 26.22 -11.48 7.79
N VAL A 14 25.93 -10.59 8.73
CA VAL A 14 25.80 -9.15 8.46
C VAL A 14 27.12 -8.52 8.04
N LEU A 15 28.24 -8.93 8.66
CA LEU A 15 29.59 -8.48 8.28
C LEU A 15 29.96 -8.94 6.87
N MET A 16 29.62 -10.18 6.52
CA MET A 16 29.82 -10.77 5.19
C MET A 16 28.94 -10.12 4.12
N MET A 17 27.70 -9.79 4.42
CA MET A 17 26.81 -9.08 3.47
C MET A 17 27.32 -7.66 3.20
N ASN A 18 27.73 -6.93 4.23
CA ASN A 18 28.34 -5.60 4.09
C ASN A 18 29.68 -5.65 3.36
N PHE A 19 30.48 -6.69 3.57
CA PHE A 19 31.73 -6.91 2.85
C PHE A 19 31.50 -7.24 1.38
N LYS A 20 30.49 -8.11 1.07
CA LYS A 20 30.06 -8.41 -0.31
C LYS A 20 29.60 -7.15 -1.05
N HIS A 21 28.83 -6.29 -0.41
CA HIS A 21 28.37 -5.03 -1.02
C HIS A 21 29.53 -4.04 -1.27
N LYS A 22 30.47 -3.92 -0.34
CA LYS A 22 31.66 -3.09 -0.54
C LYS A 22 32.55 -3.63 -1.66
N LEU A 23 32.74 -4.95 -1.72
CA LEU A 23 33.55 -5.60 -2.76
C LEU A 23 32.91 -5.45 -4.14
N LEU A 24 31.60 -5.64 -4.26
CA LEU A 24 30.87 -5.47 -5.51
C LEU A 24 30.93 -4.04 -6.02
N ASN A 25 30.78 -3.05 -5.16
CA ASN A 25 30.91 -1.64 -5.52
C ASN A 25 32.33 -1.28 -5.94
N GLN A 26 33.37 -1.84 -5.32
CA GLN A 26 34.73 -1.65 -5.75
C GLN A 26 35.04 -2.31 -7.10
N LEU A 27 34.49 -3.50 -7.36
CA LEU A 27 34.62 -4.18 -8.65
C LEU A 27 33.92 -3.41 -9.79
N ILE A 28 32.76 -2.81 -9.52
CA ILE A 28 32.07 -1.94 -10.48
C ILE A 28 32.92 -0.69 -10.79
N ILE A 29 33.53 -0.06 -9.78
CA ILE A 29 34.38 1.11 -9.96
C ILE A 29 35.62 0.73 -10.75
N ILE A 30 36.26 -0.40 -10.47
CA ILE A 30 37.42 -0.91 -11.21
C ILE A 30 37.05 -1.24 -12.65
N SER A 31 35.87 -1.83 -12.89
CA SER A 31 35.37 -2.14 -14.24
C SER A 31 35.08 -0.86 -15.04
N LEU A 32 34.51 0.16 -14.40
CA LEU A 32 34.28 1.47 -15.03
C LEU A 32 35.59 2.22 -15.31
N MET A 33 36.53 2.16 -14.39
CA MET A 33 37.88 2.74 -14.63
C MET A 33 38.64 2.02 -15.73
N ALA A 34 38.56 0.69 -15.80
CA ALA A 34 39.13 -0.09 -16.89
C ALA A 34 38.51 0.30 -18.23
N LYS A 35 37.19 0.44 -18.30
CA LYS A 35 36.49 0.86 -19.52
C LYS A 35 36.88 2.27 -19.95
N PHE A 36 37.05 3.20 -19.00
CA PHE A 36 37.50 4.57 -19.28
C PHE A 36 38.94 4.64 -19.79
N TYR A 37 39.81 3.73 -19.34
CA TYR A 37 41.22 3.68 -19.75
C TYR A 37 41.42 3.04 -21.15
N PHE A 38 40.49 2.20 -21.61
CA PHE A 38 40.54 1.53 -22.90
C PHE A 38 39.91 2.32 -24.05
N ASP A 39 39.08 3.34 -23.75
CA ASP A 39 38.36 4.11 -24.77
C ASP A 39 39.01 5.46 -25.13
N ILE A 40 40.26 5.75 -24.65
CA ILE A 40 40.98 6.98 -25.00
C ILE A 40 41.82 6.71 -26.27
N PRO A 41 41.59 7.43 -27.37
CA PRO A 41 42.42 7.29 -28.58
C PRO A 41 43.78 7.92 -28.35
N VAL A 42 44.83 7.12 -28.43
CA VAL A 42 46.25 7.54 -28.26
C VAL A 42 46.79 8.03 -29.58
N SER A 43 47.16 9.30 -29.63
CA SER A 43 47.91 9.91 -30.72
C SER A 43 49.19 10.55 -30.16
N SER A 44 50.29 9.77 -29.97
CA SER A 44 51.66 10.27 -29.84
C SER A 44 52.70 9.15 -29.63
N PRO A 45 54.02 9.36 -29.89
CA PRO A 45 54.99 8.32 -30.13
C PRO A 45 55.86 7.93 -28.92
N LEU A 46 55.24 7.40 -27.85
CA LEU A 46 55.94 6.85 -26.66
C LEU A 46 55.61 5.37 -26.44
N ASN A 47 55.80 4.56 -27.50
CA ASN A 47 55.28 3.20 -27.61
C ASN A 47 55.95 2.13 -26.71
N TYR A 48 57.02 2.37 -25.97
CA TYR A 48 57.72 1.30 -25.26
C TYR A 48 57.38 1.18 -23.77
N VAL A 49 57.07 2.26 -23.11
CA VAL A 49 56.73 2.28 -21.68
C VAL A 49 55.24 1.93 -21.47
N GLU A 50 54.37 2.38 -22.37
CA GLU A 50 52.95 2.12 -22.34
C GLU A 50 52.58 0.64 -22.52
N ASN A 51 53.28 -0.08 -23.40
CA ASN A 51 53.04 -1.52 -23.59
C ASN A 51 53.38 -2.37 -22.36
N SER A 52 54.30 -1.90 -21.52
CA SER A 52 54.66 -2.59 -20.28
C SER A 52 53.60 -2.38 -19.20
N PHE A 53 53.04 -1.18 -19.08
CA PHE A 53 51.95 -0.89 -18.15
C PHE A 53 50.63 -1.59 -18.54
N HIS A 54 50.34 -1.69 -19.83
CA HIS A 54 49.16 -2.43 -20.31
C HIS A 54 49.30 -3.94 -20.09
N ARG A 55 50.47 -4.53 -20.22
CA ARG A 55 50.74 -5.93 -19.89
C ARG A 55 50.58 -6.20 -18.39
N ILE A 56 51.11 -5.34 -17.53
CA ILE A 56 51.02 -5.46 -16.08
C ILE A 56 49.54 -5.32 -15.63
N GLY A 57 48.80 -4.38 -16.19
CA GLY A 57 47.36 -4.19 -15.92
C GLY A 57 46.52 -5.42 -16.27
N ARG A 58 46.79 -6.04 -17.44
CA ARG A 58 46.10 -7.28 -17.86
C ARG A 58 46.41 -8.47 -16.96
N ILE A 59 47.67 -8.59 -16.50
CA ILE A 59 48.08 -9.65 -15.58
C ILE A 59 47.45 -9.47 -14.21
N LEU A 60 47.35 -8.25 -13.68
CA LEU A 60 46.71 -7.96 -12.41
C LEU A 60 45.19 -8.23 -12.45
N VAL A 61 44.50 -7.88 -13.52
CA VAL A 61 43.07 -8.18 -13.71
C VAL A 61 42.83 -9.69 -13.81
N ALA A 62 43.69 -10.42 -14.51
CA ALA A 62 43.58 -11.87 -14.62
C ALA A 62 43.85 -12.58 -13.27
N ILE A 63 44.82 -12.10 -12.49
CA ILE A 63 45.08 -12.64 -11.14
C ILE A 63 43.93 -12.36 -10.19
N LEU A 64 43.36 -11.16 -10.22
CA LEU A 64 42.15 -10.84 -9.41
C LEU A 64 40.95 -11.69 -9.80
N ALA A 65 40.72 -11.87 -11.09
CA ALA A 65 39.64 -12.73 -11.59
C ALA A 65 39.81 -14.19 -11.16
N ALA A 66 41.05 -14.72 -11.21
CA ALA A 66 41.36 -16.07 -10.75
C ALA A 66 41.19 -16.22 -9.24
N MET A 67 41.57 -15.22 -8.43
CA MET A 67 41.34 -15.26 -6.98
C MET A 67 39.84 -15.23 -6.62
N VAL A 68 39.06 -14.45 -7.32
CA VAL A 68 37.60 -14.41 -7.12
C VAL A 68 36.95 -15.74 -7.52
N PHE A 69 37.41 -16.34 -8.62
CA PHE A 69 36.89 -17.63 -9.08
C PHE A 69 37.24 -18.77 -8.10
N THR A 70 38.47 -18.80 -7.60
CA THR A 70 38.91 -19.79 -6.59
C THR A 70 38.16 -19.61 -5.28
N TYR A 71 37.89 -18.39 -4.86
CA TYR A 71 37.13 -18.10 -3.63
C TYR A 71 35.67 -18.51 -3.75
N CYS A 72 35.03 -18.34 -4.91
CA CYS A 72 33.68 -18.83 -5.16
C CYS A 72 33.56 -20.34 -5.21
N PHE A 73 34.59 -21.06 -5.69
CA PHE A 73 34.57 -22.52 -5.83
C PHE A 73 34.80 -23.28 -4.51
N THR A 74 35.47 -22.68 -3.53
CA THR A 74 35.73 -23.31 -2.22
C THR A 74 34.56 -23.24 -1.27
N PHE A 75 33.52 -22.41 -1.54
CA PHE A 75 32.34 -22.26 -0.71
C PHE A 75 31.11 -23.06 -1.15
N THR A 76 31.15 -23.78 -2.28
CA THR A 76 30.00 -24.54 -2.79
C THR A 76 29.93 -25.99 -2.32
N ASN A 77 30.87 -26.47 -1.50
CA ASN A 77 30.97 -27.89 -1.16
C ASN A 77 30.79 -28.26 0.32
N THR A 78 30.18 -27.43 1.14
CA THR A 78 29.84 -27.86 2.52
C THR A 78 28.51 -27.25 2.95
N SER A 79 27.40 -27.88 2.58
CA SER A 79 26.18 -27.91 3.41
C SER A 79 25.37 -29.15 3.04
N ALA A 80 25.52 -30.19 3.84
CA ALA A 80 24.55 -31.26 3.91
C ALA A 80 23.24 -30.65 4.45
N ILE A 81 22.22 -30.59 3.61
CA ILE A 81 20.86 -30.20 4.01
C ILE A 81 20.25 -31.43 4.67
N GLU A 82 20.16 -31.43 6.00
CA GLU A 82 19.26 -32.33 6.70
C GLU A 82 17.84 -32.04 6.24
N SER A 83 17.18 -33.04 5.69
CA SER A 83 15.79 -32.99 5.28
C SER A 83 14.91 -32.91 6.52
N ILE A 84 14.41 -31.69 6.81
CA ILE A 84 13.33 -31.50 7.76
C ILE A 84 12.05 -32.03 7.10
N SER A 85 11.51 -33.11 7.61
CA SER A 85 10.20 -33.62 7.22
C SER A 85 9.14 -32.55 7.40
N PRO A 86 8.21 -32.34 6.46
CA PRO A 86 7.14 -31.37 6.63
C PRO A 86 6.27 -31.81 7.81
N VAL A 87 6.23 -31.00 8.84
CA VAL A 87 5.21 -31.08 9.88
C VAL A 87 3.88 -30.80 9.18
N LEU A 88 3.06 -31.82 9.02
CA LEU A 88 1.68 -31.68 8.64
C LEU A 88 0.99 -30.84 9.73
N VAL A 89 0.79 -29.57 9.46
CA VAL A 89 -0.15 -28.76 10.25
C VAL A 89 -1.53 -29.31 9.92
N GLU A 90 -2.10 -30.03 10.87
CA GLU A 90 -3.50 -30.45 10.79
C GLU A 90 -4.34 -29.25 10.42
N SER A 91 -5.26 -29.43 9.49
CA SER A 91 -6.23 -28.43 9.08
C SER A 91 -7.16 -28.14 10.25
N ASP A 92 -6.75 -27.23 11.09
CA ASP A 92 -7.61 -26.71 12.13
C ASP A 92 -8.67 -25.82 11.48
N THR A 93 -9.89 -26.27 11.63
CA THR A 93 -11.08 -25.62 11.10
C THR A 93 -11.36 -24.34 11.89
N GLY A 94 -10.76 -23.27 11.45
CA GLY A 94 -11.31 -21.90 11.46
C GLY A 94 -11.95 -21.33 12.72
N THR A 95 -11.52 -21.63 13.92
CA THR A 95 -12.16 -21.09 15.15
C THR A 95 -11.40 -19.92 15.80
N GLU A 96 -10.11 -19.72 15.54
CA GLU A 96 -9.35 -18.60 16.12
C GLU A 96 -9.61 -17.22 15.45
N GLN A 97 -10.22 -17.16 14.28
CA GLN A 97 -10.49 -15.89 13.57
C GLN A 97 -11.81 -15.21 13.94
N LYS A 98 -12.63 -15.81 14.80
CA LYS A 98 -13.96 -15.29 15.15
C LYS A 98 -14.01 -14.49 16.46
N ASP A 99 -12.88 -14.14 17.04
CA ASP A 99 -12.93 -13.20 18.16
C ASP A 99 -13.27 -11.81 17.62
N GLU A 100 -14.50 -11.37 17.87
CA GLU A 100 -15.06 -10.08 17.44
C GLU A 100 -14.27 -8.87 17.97
N ASN A 101 -13.35 -9.09 18.90
CA ASN A 101 -12.43 -8.10 19.46
C ASN A 101 -11.12 -7.97 18.67
N ASN A 102 -10.86 -8.85 17.72
CA ASN A 102 -9.63 -8.81 16.94
C ASN A 102 -9.76 -7.89 15.72
N TRP A 103 -8.65 -7.23 15.39
CA TRP A 103 -8.48 -6.45 14.15
C TRP A 103 -7.33 -7.06 13.35
N ILE A 104 -7.63 -8.05 12.48
CA ILE A 104 -6.61 -8.97 11.93
C ILE A 104 -5.82 -8.44 10.74
N GLN A 105 -6.27 -7.38 10.08
CA GLN A 105 -5.60 -6.72 8.95
C GLN A 105 -5.99 -5.25 8.85
N VAL A 106 -5.34 -4.51 7.95
CA VAL A 106 -5.52 -3.06 7.78
C VAL A 106 -6.99 -2.63 7.66
N ASN A 107 -7.80 -3.40 6.98
CA ASN A 107 -9.24 -3.15 6.79
C ASN A 107 -10.14 -4.03 7.66
N HIS A 108 -9.66 -4.43 8.82
CA HIS A 108 -10.32 -5.25 9.83
C HIS A 108 -10.38 -6.72 9.45
N ASP A 109 -11.10 -7.09 8.39
CA ASP A 109 -11.40 -8.45 7.97
C ASP A 109 -11.11 -8.69 6.49
N VAL A 110 -11.20 -9.93 6.04
CA VAL A 110 -10.94 -10.29 4.64
C VAL A 110 -11.94 -9.67 3.65
N TYR A 111 -13.13 -9.28 4.12
CA TYR A 111 -14.11 -8.56 3.30
C TYR A 111 -13.78 -7.08 3.15
N GLY A 112 -12.81 -6.57 3.89
CA GLY A 112 -12.36 -5.17 3.85
C GLY A 112 -13.37 -4.20 4.47
N THR A 113 -14.14 -4.64 5.46
CA THR A 113 -15.31 -3.88 5.93
C THR A 113 -14.99 -2.69 6.82
N ARG A 114 -13.86 -2.71 7.54
CA ARG A 114 -13.55 -1.74 8.62
C ARG A 114 -14.69 -1.60 9.63
N ASN A 115 -15.45 -2.69 9.86
CA ASN A 115 -16.59 -2.78 10.74
C ASN A 115 -16.29 -3.72 11.90
N SER A 116 -16.36 -3.21 13.12
CA SER A 116 -16.14 -3.97 14.35
C SER A 116 -17.44 -4.11 15.14
N ASN A 117 -17.75 -5.32 15.55
CA ASN A 117 -18.92 -5.63 16.40
C ASN A 117 -18.63 -5.39 17.89
N GLN A 118 -17.51 -4.75 18.25
CA GLN A 118 -17.18 -4.46 19.64
C GLN A 118 -18.30 -3.67 20.35
N THR A 119 -18.50 -3.93 21.63
CA THR A 119 -19.59 -3.36 22.43
C THR A 119 -19.12 -2.49 23.61
N VAL A 120 -17.80 -2.39 23.82
CA VAL A 120 -17.21 -1.65 24.96
C VAL A 120 -17.39 -0.14 24.77
N ILE A 121 -16.98 0.39 23.60
CA ILE A 121 -17.12 1.81 23.26
C ILE A 121 -18.39 1.99 22.43
N THR A 122 -19.37 2.70 23.00
CA THR A 122 -20.68 2.91 22.40
C THR A 122 -21.02 4.41 22.35
N LYS A 123 -22.06 4.79 21.64
CA LYS A 123 -22.52 6.19 21.62
C LYS A 123 -22.88 6.77 22.99
N ASN A 124 -23.19 5.92 23.96
CA ASN A 124 -23.58 6.33 25.31
C ASN A 124 -22.40 6.61 26.25
N ASN A 125 -21.17 6.30 25.83
CA ASN A 125 -19.97 6.45 26.67
C ASN A 125 -18.74 6.97 25.91
N VAL A 126 -18.85 7.22 24.61
CA VAL A 126 -17.72 7.68 23.77
C VAL A 126 -17.20 9.06 24.19
N ASP A 127 -18.04 9.89 24.78
CA ASP A 127 -17.69 11.19 25.37
C ASP A 127 -16.71 11.09 26.54
N LYS A 128 -16.60 9.90 27.18
CA LYS A 128 -15.68 9.60 28.29
C LYS A 128 -14.33 9.05 27.83
N LEU A 129 -14.12 8.91 26.52
CA LEU A 129 -12.83 8.41 26.00
C LEU A 129 -11.68 9.31 26.44
N GLN A 130 -10.66 8.68 26.97
CA GLN A 130 -9.39 9.32 27.38
C GLN A 130 -8.19 8.58 26.83
N VAL A 131 -7.07 9.28 26.69
CA VAL A 131 -5.80 8.64 26.32
C VAL A 131 -5.36 7.73 27.45
N LYS A 132 -5.18 6.45 27.18
CA LYS A 132 -4.66 5.46 28.11
C LYS A 132 -3.13 5.44 28.09
N TRP A 133 -2.56 5.44 26.89
CA TRP A 133 -1.12 5.47 26.68
C TRP A 133 -0.77 5.97 25.29
N ARG A 134 0.53 6.26 25.09
CA ARG A 134 1.12 6.57 23.78
C ARG A 134 2.37 5.73 23.58
N LEU A 135 2.45 5.03 22.47
CA LEU A 135 3.66 4.37 22.00
C LEU A 135 4.37 5.30 21.02
N PHE A 136 5.46 5.92 21.44
CA PHE A 136 6.29 6.77 20.57
C PHE A 136 7.25 5.94 19.74
N ASN A 137 7.50 6.36 18.51
CA ASN A 137 8.45 5.75 17.58
C ASN A 137 9.24 6.83 16.84
N ASP A 138 10.50 6.55 16.51
CA ASP A 138 11.38 7.49 15.80
C ASP A 138 10.94 7.77 14.37
N PHE A 139 10.15 6.89 13.78
CA PHE A 139 9.66 6.97 12.42
C PHE A 139 8.14 7.04 12.38
N GLU A 140 7.62 7.54 11.27
CA GLU A 140 6.19 7.71 11.03
C GLU A 140 5.45 6.39 11.08
N ILE A 141 4.25 6.41 11.67
CA ILE A 141 3.29 5.31 11.66
C ILE A 141 2.04 5.80 10.90
N GLN A 142 1.84 5.31 9.70
CA GLN A 142 0.72 5.74 8.83
C GLN A 142 -0.48 4.82 8.91
N GLU A 143 -0.29 3.61 9.42
CA GLU A 143 -1.26 2.53 9.45
C GLU A 143 -1.70 2.25 10.89
N PRO A 144 -2.95 1.82 11.09
CA PRO A 144 -3.39 1.39 12.39
C PRO A 144 -2.73 0.04 12.74
N PRO A 145 -2.53 -0.24 14.03
CA PRO A 145 -2.11 -1.56 14.43
C PRO A 145 -3.19 -2.60 14.12
N ILE A 146 -2.76 -3.81 13.76
CA ILE A 146 -3.58 -4.99 13.92
C ILE A 146 -3.55 -5.41 15.40
N VAL A 147 -4.66 -5.95 15.89
CA VAL A 147 -4.85 -6.28 17.30
C VAL A 147 -5.37 -7.71 17.41
N ILE A 148 -4.65 -8.56 18.15
CA ILE A 148 -4.96 -9.97 18.35
C ILE A 148 -4.86 -10.29 19.84
N GLY A 149 -6.00 -10.47 20.48
CA GLY A 149 -6.06 -10.56 21.94
C GLY A 149 -5.40 -9.32 22.57
N HIS A 150 -4.47 -9.53 23.50
CA HIS A 150 -3.75 -8.45 24.18
C HIS A 150 -2.43 -8.03 23.48
N LYS A 151 -2.30 -8.27 22.18
CA LYS A 151 -1.12 -7.87 21.41
C LYS A 151 -1.49 -7.01 20.22
N GLY A 152 -0.81 -5.88 20.08
CA GLY A 152 -0.86 -5.03 18.89
C GLY A 152 0.40 -5.18 18.06
N TYR A 153 0.25 -5.06 16.73
CA TYR A 153 1.37 -5.10 15.80
C TYR A 153 1.24 -3.96 14.80
N VAL A 154 2.32 -3.24 14.57
CA VAL A 154 2.33 -2.10 13.64
C VAL A 154 3.63 -2.05 12.86
N GLN A 155 3.58 -1.54 11.65
CA GLN A 155 4.75 -1.25 10.84
C GLN A 155 4.99 0.25 10.76
N ASP A 156 6.26 0.67 10.88
CA ASP A 156 6.64 2.06 10.63
C ASP A 156 7.13 2.28 9.19
N TYR A 157 7.28 3.54 8.81
CA TYR A 157 7.61 3.97 7.45
C TYR A 157 8.98 3.47 6.93
N VAL A 158 9.87 3.02 7.80
CA VAL A 158 11.19 2.49 7.41
C VAL A 158 11.26 0.96 7.50
N GLY A 159 10.12 0.30 7.73
CA GLY A 159 10.02 -1.16 7.71
C GLY A 159 10.38 -1.85 9.02
N ASN A 160 10.29 -1.16 10.17
CA ASN A 160 10.28 -1.85 11.44
C ASN A 160 8.88 -2.36 11.74
N ILE A 161 8.77 -3.61 12.16
CA ILE A 161 7.56 -4.18 12.74
C ILE A 161 7.73 -4.20 14.26
N ILE A 162 6.73 -3.69 14.96
CA ILE A 162 6.71 -3.51 16.40
C ILE A 162 5.53 -4.28 16.95
N ALA A 163 5.77 -5.24 17.83
CA ALA A 163 4.75 -5.86 18.66
C ALA A 163 4.72 -5.18 20.02
N PHE A 164 3.54 -4.91 20.52
CA PHE A 164 3.35 -4.25 21.81
C PHE A 164 2.16 -4.86 22.58
N ASP A 165 2.20 -4.70 23.88
CA ASP A 165 1.09 -5.04 24.77
C ASP A 165 0.00 -3.97 24.66
N THR A 166 -1.24 -4.37 24.41
CA THR A 166 -2.37 -3.46 24.16
C THR A 166 -2.80 -2.69 25.40
N LEU A 167 -2.63 -3.25 26.59
CA LEU A 167 -3.06 -2.61 27.84
C LEU A 167 -2.08 -1.52 28.28
N THR A 168 -0.79 -1.69 28.00
CA THR A 168 0.27 -0.82 28.51
C THR A 168 1.02 -0.02 27.46
N GLY A 169 0.92 -0.39 26.18
CA GLY A 169 1.71 0.15 25.10
C GLY A 169 3.19 -0.24 25.11
N LYS A 170 3.62 -1.16 26.00
CA LYS A 170 5.02 -1.60 26.09
C LYS A 170 5.39 -2.48 24.92
N ILE A 171 6.57 -2.21 24.33
CA ILE A 171 7.11 -3.02 23.23
C ILE A 171 7.47 -4.41 23.75
N ILE A 172 6.97 -5.44 23.08
CA ILE A 172 7.28 -6.85 23.32
C ILE A 172 8.50 -7.25 22.50
N TRP A 173 8.47 -6.95 21.20
CA TRP A 173 9.60 -7.13 20.30
C TRP A 173 9.55 -6.11 19.14
N LYS A 174 10.70 -5.87 18.51
CA LYS A 174 10.84 -5.01 17.35
C LYS A 174 11.86 -5.62 16.39
N ILE A 175 11.50 -5.73 15.12
CA ILE A 175 12.39 -6.21 14.04
C ILE A 175 12.33 -5.29 12.85
N ARG A 176 13.35 -5.33 12.00
CA ARG A 176 13.39 -4.61 10.73
C ARG A 176 13.37 -5.58 9.56
N ILE A 177 12.43 -5.41 8.62
CA ILE A 177 12.24 -6.31 7.47
C ILE A 177 12.63 -5.69 6.13
N GLY A 178 12.86 -4.39 6.06
CA GLY A 178 13.21 -3.70 4.81
C GLY A 178 13.19 -2.19 4.98
N ASN A 179 13.03 -1.48 3.89
CA ASN A 179 12.86 -0.03 3.85
C ASN A 179 11.63 0.32 3.01
N GLY A 180 11.00 1.45 3.35
CA GLY A 180 9.93 2.05 2.57
C GLY A 180 8.53 1.78 3.12
N PRO A 181 7.59 2.60 2.71
CA PRO A 181 6.22 2.51 3.17
C PRO A 181 5.58 1.23 2.64
N THR A 182 4.82 0.58 3.49
CA THR A 182 3.89 -0.48 3.12
C THR A 182 2.53 -0.13 3.69
N MET A 183 1.47 -0.75 3.19
CA MET A 183 0.11 -0.38 3.57
C MET A 183 -0.58 -1.35 4.51
N GLY A 184 0.18 -2.10 5.30
CA GLY A 184 -0.41 -2.86 6.39
C GLY A 184 0.06 -4.28 6.56
N LEU A 185 -0.23 -4.75 7.74
CA LEU A 185 0.01 -6.11 8.19
C LEU A 185 -1.26 -6.94 8.05
N VAL A 186 -1.10 -8.25 7.90
CA VAL A 186 -2.17 -9.21 8.07
C VAL A 186 -1.71 -10.33 9.00
N PHE A 187 -2.58 -10.71 9.93
CA PHE A 187 -2.37 -11.84 10.82
C PHE A 187 -3.18 -13.04 10.34
N ASN A 188 -2.56 -14.22 10.35
CA ASN A 188 -3.23 -15.49 10.11
C ASN A 188 -2.51 -16.62 10.84
N HIS A 189 -3.20 -17.31 11.72
CA HIS A 189 -2.71 -18.51 12.46
C HIS A 189 -1.30 -18.33 13.07
N GLY A 190 -1.10 -17.29 13.87
CA GLY A 190 0.17 -17.04 14.56
C GLY A 190 1.29 -16.46 13.68
N ILE A 191 1.02 -16.20 12.41
CA ILE A 191 1.96 -15.59 11.46
C ILE A 191 1.46 -14.20 11.06
N ILE A 192 2.37 -13.24 11.03
CA ILE A 192 2.18 -11.92 10.46
C ILE A 192 2.81 -11.93 9.08
N PHE A 193 2.05 -11.49 8.08
CA PHE A 193 2.56 -11.24 6.74
C PHE A 193 2.63 -9.74 6.49
N SER A 194 3.73 -9.31 5.90
CA SER A 194 3.98 -7.93 5.53
C SER A 194 4.64 -7.85 4.16
N SER A 195 4.36 -6.78 3.45
CA SER A 195 5.09 -6.42 2.23
C SER A 195 6.34 -5.60 2.56
N THR A 196 7.33 -5.64 1.64
CA THR A 196 8.52 -4.80 1.71
C THR A 196 8.63 -3.98 0.44
N ALA A 197 8.43 -2.66 0.53
CA ALA A 197 8.46 -1.81 -0.66
C ALA A 197 9.82 -1.84 -1.35
N SER A 198 10.92 -1.66 -0.60
CA SER A 198 12.28 -1.59 -1.17
C SER A 198 12.79 -2.88 -1.79
N ASN A 199 12.33 -4.03 -1.32
CA ASN A 199 12.77 -5.34 -1.80
C ASN A 199 11.73 -6.03 -2.68
N SER A 200 10.54 -5.42 -2.85
CA SER A 200 9.41 -5.98 -3.60
C SER A 200 9.11 -7.44 -3.22
N SER A 201 9.05 -7.74 -1.93
CA SER A 201 8.88 -9.09 -1.39
C SER A 201 7.80 -9.14 -0.31
N ILE A 202 7.32 -10.33 -0.01
CA ILE A 202 6.49 -10.61 1.17
C ILE A 202 7.36 -11.31 2.22
N VAL A 203 7.14 -10.97 3.47
CA VAL A 203 7.82 -11.56 4.63
C VAL A 203 6.77 -12.19 5.55
N ALA A 204 7.03 -13.43 5.99
CA ALA A 204 6.25 -14.10 7.02
C ALA A 204 7.03 -14.11 8.34
N ILE A 205 6.36 -13.75 9.42
CA ILE A 205 6.97 -13.48 10.72
C ILE A 205 6.16 -14.18 11.81
N ASN A 206 6.82 -14.87 12.71
CA ASN A 206 6.18 -15.43 13.90
C ASN A 206 5.67 -14.28 14.80
N ALA A 207 4.37 -14.20 15.00
CA ALA A 207 3.73 -13.15 15.79
C ALA A 207 4.17 -13.15 17.28
N THR A 208 4.62 -14.28 17.81
CA THR A 208 4.99 -14.42 19.21
C THR A 208 6.33 -13.76 19.51
N ASN A 209 7.33 -13.93 18.63
CA ASN A 209 8.73 -13.56 18.93
C ASN A 209 9.42 -12.72 17.85
N GLY A 210 8.73 -12.41 16.74
CA GLY A 210 9.30 -11.61 15.66
C GLY A 210 10.27 -12.38 14.73
N GLU A 211 10.39 -13.69 14.87
CA GLU A 211 11.26 -14.50 14.00
C GLU A 211 10.76 -14.53 12.56
N ILE A 212 11.62 -14.20 11.59
CA ILE A 212 11.30 -14.31 10.17
C ILE A 212 11.27 -15.79 9.78
N LYS A 213 10.12 -16.28 9.33
CA LYS A 213 9.94 -17.65 8.87
C LYS A 213 10.40 -17.85 7.44
N TRP A 214 10.07 -16.90 6.58
CA TRP A 214 10.51 -16.86 5.19
C TRP A 214 10.38 -15.46 4.59
N VAL A 215 11.11 -15.24 3.52
CA VAL A 215 10.99 -14.08 2.63
C VAL A 215 10.76 -14.62 1.22
N SER A 216 9.73 -14.13 0.54
CA SER A 216 9.45 -14.56 -0.84
C SER A 216 10.54 -14.14 -1.80
N LYS A 217 10.54 -14.72 -3.00
CA LYS A 217 11.27 -14.15 -4.14
C LYS A 217 10.76 -12.75 -4.43
N VAL A 218 11.61 -11.94 -5.08
CA VAL A 218 11.28 -10.60 -5.54
C VAL A 218 10.13 -10.66 -6.54
N LEU A 219 9.05 -9.93 -6.28
CA LEU A 219 7.83 -9.92 -7.09
C LEU A 219 7.91 -8.95 -8.28
N GLY A 220 8.93 -8.10 -8.31
CA GLY A 220 9.22 -7.16 -9.38
C GLY A 220 10.57 -6.50 -9.13
N ASN A 221 11.28 -6.08 -10.19
CA ASN A 221 12.62 -5.51 -10.05
C ASN A 221 12.57 -4.10 -9.41
N PRO A 222 13.06 -3.92 -8.16
CA PRO A 222 13.04 -2.61 -7.50
C PRO A 222 13.85 -1.53 -8.22
N LEU A 223 14.90 -1.92 -8.97
CA LEU A 223 15.70 -0.98 -9.75
C LEU A 223 14.92 -0.36 -10.92
N LEU A 224 13.83 -1.01 -11.35
CA LEU A 224 12.90 -0.49 -12.35
C LEU A 224 11.72 0.25 -11.71
N GLY A 225 11.73 0.42 -10.40
CA GLY A 225 10.69 1.12 -9.65
C GLY A 225 9.54 0.23 -9.17
N TYR A 226 9.66 -1.09 -9.23
CA TYR A 226 8.66 -1.97 -8.63
C TYR A 226 8.73 -1.91 -7.12
N SER A 227 7.58 -1.88 -6.49
CA SER A 227 7.39 -2.00 -5.05
C SER A 227 6.19 -2.90 -4.76
N VAL A 228 6.15 -3.51 -3.59
CA VAL A 228 4.96 -4.19 -3.07
C VAL A 228 4.43 -3.33 -1.95
N ASP A 229 3.53 -2.43 -2.30
CA ASP A 229 2.95 -1.45 -1.36
C ASP A 229 1.64 -1.96 -0.79
N SER A 230 0.93 -2.84 -1.50
CA SER A 230 -0.38 -3.32 -1.08
C SER A 230 -0.32 -4.12 0.22
N PRO A 231 -1.31 -3.95 1.12
CA PRO A 231 -1.47 -4.87 2.23
C PRO A 231 -1.73 -6.27 1.67
N PRO A 232 -1.04 -7.31 2.18
CA PRO A 232 -1.31 -8.68 1.78
C PRO A 232 -2.72 -9.11 2.19
N ILE A 233 -3.29 -10.04 1.43
CA ILE A 233 -4.55 -10.72 1.79
C ILE A 233 -4.27 -12.21 1.90
N VAL A 234 -4.73 -12.83 2.99
CA VAL A 234 -4.49 -14.24 3.24
C VAL A 234 -5.79 -15.03 3.18
N TRP A 235 -5.75 -16.14 2.46
CA TRP A 235 -6.85 -17.10 2.38
C TRP A 235 -6.31 -18.52 2.25
N LYS A 236 -6.62 -19.37 3.22
CA LYS A 236 -6.05 -20.71 3.31
C LYS A 236 -4.52 -20.64 3.25
N ASN A 237 -3.90 -21.32 2.31
CA ASN A 237 -2.46 -21.31 2.08
C ASN A 237 -2.00 -20.33 0.97
N TYR A 238 -2.82 -19.33 0.63
CA TYR A 238 -2.47 -18.27 -0.32
C TYR A 238 -2.24 -16.95 0.41
N VAL A 239 -1.13 -16.28 0.11
CA VAL A 239 -0.89 -14.87 0.40
C VAL A 239 -0.92 -14.13 -0.92
N ILE A 240 -1.84 -13.19 -1.08
CA ILE A 240 -1.99 -12.41 -2.32
C ILE A 240 -1.44 -11.01 -2.08
N ALA A 241 -0.58 -10.56 -2.98
CA ALA A 241 0.01 -9.23 -2.96
C ALA A 241 -0.04 -8.58 -4.34
N GLY A 242 -0.25 -7.28 -4.36
CA GLY A 242 -0.21 -6.47 -5.57
C GLY A 242 1.04 -5.62 -5.65
N SER A 243 1.56 -5.39 -6.86
CA SER A 243 2.65 -4.44 -7.05
C SER A 243 2.16 -3.01 -7.15
N GLY A 244 2.93 -2.10 -6.55
CA GLY A 244 2.87 -0.67 -6.75
C GLY A 244 4.00 -0.17 -7.64
N GLY A 245 4.35 1.12 -7.51
CA GLY A 245 5.51 1.73 -8.17
C GLY A 245 5.19 2.68 -9.32
N SER A 246 3.93 2.92 -9.61
CA SER A 246 3.53 3.91 -10.63
C SER A 246 3.78 5.38 -10.21
N GLY A 247 4.01 5.62 -8.92
CA GLY A 247 4.18 6.96 -8.33
C GLY A 247 5.62 7.47 -8.26
N LEU A 248 6.59 6.78 -8.88
CA LEU A 248 7.99 7.19 -8.87
C LEU A 248 8.29 8.33 -9.85
N PRO A 249 9.46 9.00 -9.70
CA PRO A 249 9.78 10.18 -10.49
C PRO A 249 9.55 10.00 -11.97
N PRO A 250 9.20 11.07 -12.69
CA PRO A 250 9.00 11.05 -14.13
C PRO A 250 10.21 10.43 -14.85
N GLY A 251 9.97 9.45 -15.73
CA GLY A 251 11.00 8.74 -16.49
C GLY A 251 11.28 7.30 -16.06
N LEU A 252 10.88 6.87 -14.85
CA LEU A 252 10.95 5.48 -14.42
C LEU A 252 9.58 4.76 -14.47
N GLY A 253 8.56 5.43 -14.96
CA GLY A 253 7.16 5.03 -14.86
C GLY A 253 6.69 3.90 -15.80
N MET A 254 7.54 2.94 -16.14
CA MET A 254 7.14 1.78 -16.95
C MET A 254 6.88 0.52 -16.12
N VAL A 255 6.51 0.70 -14.86
CA VAL A 255 6.14 -0.42 -13.99
C VAL A 255 4.77 -0.94 -14.39
N LYS A 256 4.74 -2.20 -14.77
CA LYS A 256 3.50 -2.93 -15.01
C LYS A 256 2.90 -3.36 -13.69
N GLY A 257 1.59 -3.22 -13.55
CA GLY A 257 0.88 -3.78 -12.43
C GLY A 257 0.92 -5.30 -12.46
N ASN A 258 1.02 -5.92 -11.30
CA ASN A 258 0.82 -7.35 -11.15
C ASN A 258 0.08 -7.69 -9.85
N VAL A 259 -0.51 -8.88 -9.85
CA VAL A 259 -1.04 -9.53 -8.65
C VAL A 259 -0.39 -10.91 -8.56
N THR A 260 0.18 -11.21 -7.41
CA THR A 260 0.92 -12.46 -7.19
C THR A 260 0.31 -13.23 -6.03
N ALA A 261 0.11 -14.53 -6.19
CA ALA A 261 -0.20 -15.44 -5.09
C ALA A 261 1.04 -16.23 -4.69
N ILE A 262 1.25 -16.31 -3.40
CA ILE A 262 2.41 -16.91 -2.75
C ILE A 262 1.89 -17.96 -1.78
N ASN A 263 2.61 -19.06 -1.65
CA ASN A 263 2.32 -20.09 -0.65
C ASN A 263 2.63 -19.55 0.76
N SER A 264 1.64 -19.53 1.64
CA SER A 264 1.78 -18.96 2.99
C SER A 264 2.73 -19.76 3.90
N ILE A 265 3.04 -21.01 3.55
CA ILE A 265 3.89 -21.89 4.35
C ILE A 265 5.37 -21.67 4.04
N ASN A 266 5.73 -21.52 2.75
CA ASN A 266 7.13 -21.52 2.32
C ASN A 266 7.57 -20.32 1.48
N GLY A 267 6.66 -19.38 1.15
CA GLY A 267 6.97 -18.17 0.39
C GLY A 267 7.18 -18.37 -1.11
N GLU A 268 6.86 -19.55 -1.65
CA GLU A 268 6.98 -19.80 -3.09
C GLU A 268 5.84 -19.16 -3.89
N ILE A 269 6.16 -18.64 -5.07
CA ILE A 269 5.15 -18.07 -5.98
C ILE A 269 4.33 -19.21 -6.57
N ILE A 270 3.01 -19.16 -6.38
CA ILE A 270 2.05 -20.11 -6.97
C ILE A 270 1.66 -19.64 -8.37
N TRP A 271 1.29 -18.37 -8.51
CA TRP A 271 0.99 -17.74 -9.79
C TRP A 271 1.27 -16.23 -9.74
N ASN A 272 1.46 -15.65 -10.91
CA ASN A 272 1.61 -14.19 -11.10
C ASN A 272 0.75 -13.76 -12.29
N LEU A 273 -0.09 -12.75 -12.06
CA LEU A 273 -0.94 -12.13 -13.07
C LEU A 273 -0.42 -10.75 -13.42
N ASP A 274 0.00 -10.54 -14.67
CA ASP A 274 0.27 -9.20 -15.22
C ASP A 274 -1.08 -8.50 -15.51
N THR A 275 -1.37 -7.43 -14.78
CA THR A 275 -2.62 -6.68 -14.92
C THR A 275 -2.62 -5.74 -16.14
N THR A 276 -1.50 -5.66 -16.87
CA THR A 276 -1.38 -4.89 -18.12
C THR A 276 -1.39 -5.78 -19.36
N ALA A 277 -1.32 -7.10 -19.19
CA ALA A 277 -1.03 -8.06 -20.26
C ALA A 277 -2.14 -8.25 -21.30
N GLY A 278 -3.18 -7.47 -21.32
CA GLY A 278 -4.21 -7.52 -22.35
C GLY A 278 -3.69 -8.04 -23.71
N ASP A 279 -4.17 -7.56 -24.80
CA ASP A 279 -3.78 -8.00 -26.16
C ASP A 279 -2.32 -7.71 -26.60
N TRP A 280 -1.49 -7.16 -25.72
CA TRP A 280 -0.08 -6.85 -25.98
C TRP A 280 0.77 -8.06 -26.32
N VAL A 281 0.54 -9.18 -25.67
CA VAL A 281 1.23 -10.45 -25.94
C VAL A 281 0.94 -10.93 -27.35
N LYS A 282 -0.28 -10.70 -27.84
CA LYS A 282 -0.69 -11.07 -29.21
C LYS A 282 -0.03 -10.21 -30.29
N LEU A 283 0.33 -8.98 -29.97
CA LEU A 283 0.93 -8.05 -30.93
C LEU A 283 2.47 -8.14 -30.98
N GLY A 284 3.09 -8.97 -30.16
CA GLY A 284 4.55 -9.16 -30.12
C GLY A 284 5.33 -7.90 -29.74
N LYS A 285 4.67 -6.91 -29.16
CA LYS A 285 5.29 -5.66 -28.72
C LYS A 285 5.33 -5.60 -27.20
N THR A 286 6.48 -5.24 -26.65
CA THR A 286 6.56 -4.87 -25.24
C THR A 286 5.73 -3.59 -25.05
N PRO A 287 4.76 -3.55 -24.13
CA PRO A 287 3.98 -2.35 -23.92
C PRO A 287 4.93 -1.21 -23.53
N PRO A 288 4.89 -0.07 -24.23
CA PRO A 288 5.74 1.07 -23.91
C PRO A 288 5.36 1.74 -22.58
N ASN A 289 4.21 1.34 -22.00
CA ASN A 289 3.61 1.96 -20.82
C ASN A 289 3.34 0.92 -19.74
N GLY A 290 3.37 1.36 -18.48
CA GLY A 290 2.96 0.59 -17.31
C GLY A 290 1.56 0.97 -16.83
N GLY A 291 1.30 0.78 -15.56
CA GLY A 291 0.05 1.12 -14.89
C GLY A 291 -0.77 -0.09 -14.47
N ALA A 292 -2.04 0.11 -14.18
CA ALA A 292 -2.95 -0.89 -13.64
C ALA A 292 -2.39 -1.59 -12.38
N THR A 293 -1.70 -0.83 -11.52
CA THR A 293 -1.04 -1.35 -10.32
C THR A 293 -2.05 -1.67 -9.23
N ALA A 294 -1.87 -2.79 -8.54
CA ALA A 294 -2.71 -3.25 -7.43
C ALA A 294 -2.17 -2.75 -6.07
N TRP A 295 -1.92 -1.44 -5.94
CA TRP A 295 -1.18 -0.86 -4.83
C TRP A 295 -1.97 -0.73 -3.52
N SER A 296 -3.28 -0.72 -3.56
CA SER A 296 -4.12 -0.42 -2.39
C SER A 296 -4.72 -1.65 -1.71
N GLY A 297 -4.36 -2.86 -2.17
CA GLY A 297 -4.99 -4.08 -1.69
C GLY A 297 -6.41 -4.26 -2.22
N GLY A 298 -7.15 -5.18 -1.63
CA GLY A 298 -8.49 -5.51 -2.06
C GLY A 298 -9.30 -6.19 -0.97
N SER A 299 -10.40 -6.81 -1.35
CA SER A 299 -11.26 -7.62 -0.50
C SER A 299 -11.39 -9.04 -1.05
N LEU A 300 -11.67 -9.98 -0.17
CA LEU A 300 -11.77 -11.39 -0.49
C LEU A 300 -13.13 -11.95 -0.08
N ASP A 301 -13.76 -12.71 -0.94
CA ASP A 301 -14.89 -13.58 -0.61
C ASP A 301 -14.35 -14.99 -0.23
N PRO A 302 -14.25 -15.32 1.06
CA PRO A 302 -13.68 -16.59 1.49
C PRO A 302 -14.55 -17.79 1.16
N GLU A 303 -15.85 -17.59 0.89
CA GLU A 303 -16.76 -18.68 0.50
C GLU A 303 -16.49 -19.16 -0.91
N THR A 304 -16.13 -18.25 -1.81
CA THR A 304 -15.92 -18.57 -3.23
C THR A 304 -14.47 -18.52 -3.68
N GLY A 305 -13.55 -18.03 -2.83
CA GLY A 305 -12.14 -17.84 -3.18
C GLY A 305 -11.94 -16.82 -4.30
N LYS A 306 -12.76 -15.76 -4.31
CA LYS A 306 -12.62 -14.64 -5.24
C LYS A 306 -12.05 -13.42 -4.53
N ILE A 307 -11.06 -12.78 -5.14
CA ILE A 307 -10.51 -11.52 -4.66
C ILE A 307 -10.92 -10.40 -5.62
N TYR A 308 -11.21 -9.25 -5.06
CA TYR A 308 -11.62 -8.04 -5.77
C TYR A 308 -10.59 -6.96 -5.52
N ILE A 309 -9.87 -6.55 -6.56
CA ILE A 309 -8.75 -5.62 -6.47
C ILE A 309 -9.02 -4.40 -7.34
N PRO A 310 -9.04 -3.19 -6.76
CA PRO A 310 -9.05 -1.96 -7.54
C PRO A 310 -7.65 -1.71 -8.12
N LEU A 311 -7.61 -1.44 -9.41
CA LEU A 311 -6.37 -1.20 -10.16
C LEU A 311 -6.16 0.28 -10.40
N GLY A 312 -4.95 0.74 -10.20
CA GLY A 312 -4.55 2.13 -10.32
C GLY A 312 -4.52 2.67 -11.74
N SER A 313 -4.08 3.90 -11.85
CA SER A 313 -4.02 4.65 -13.11
C SER A 313 -3.08 4.04 -14.13
N ALA A 314 -3.26 4.44 -15.39
CA ALA A 314 -2.30 4.21 -16.46
C ALA A 314 -0.97 4.92 -16.15
N SER A 315 0.16 4.33 -16.54
CA SER A 315 1.48 4.94 -16.43
C SER A 315 2.08 5.24 -17.81
N PRO A 316 2.78 6.36 -17.97
CA PRO A 316 3.00 7.43 -17.00
C PRO A 316 1.73 8.21 -16.70
N ASN A 317 1.52 8.47 -15.41
CA ASN A 317 0.37 9.25 -14.95
C ASN A 317 0.35 10.64 -15.57
N PHE A 318 -0.85 11.17 -15.86
CA PHE A 318 -1.09 12.52 -16.37
C PHE A 318 -0.41 12.85 -17.71
N ASN A 319 0.18 11.91 -18.42
CA ASN A 319 0.81 12.14 -19.72
C ASN A 319 0.35 11.12 -20.77
N ALA A 320 -0.86 11.29 -21.29
CA ALA A 320 -1.40 10.42 -22.31
C ALA A 320 -0.66 10.54 -23.66
N SER A 321 0.02 11.64 -23.94
CA SER A 321 0.74 11.86 -25.20
C SER A 321 1.90 10.87 -25.41
N THR A 322 2.46 10.36 -24.32
CA THR A 322 3.53 9.35 -24.35
C THR A 322 3.02 7.92 -24.33
N ARG A 323 1.72 7.71 -24.07
CA ARG A 323 1.08 6.40 -24.10
C ARG A 323 0.66 6.07 -25.52
N GLN A 324 1.36 5.14 -26.15
CA GLN A 324 1.13 4.79 -27.55
C GLN A 324 -0.05 3.82 -27.74
N THR A 325 -0.62 3.31 -26.65
CA THR A 325 -1.57 2.20 -26.69
C THR A 325 -2.50 2.19 -25.47
N PRO A 326 -3.68 1.56 -25.56
CA PRO A 326 -4.61 1.42 -24.47
C PRO A 326 -4.01 0.71 -23.24
N ASN A 327 -4.33 1.19 -22.03
CA ASN A 327 -4.07 0.49 -20.79
C ASN A 327 -5.36 -0.23 -20.35
N PHE A 328 -5.50 -1.50 -20.71
CA PHE A 328 -6.78 -2.21 -20.66
C PHE A 328 -7.45 -2.27 -19.30
N TYR A 329 -6.69 -2.39 -18.20
CA TYR A 329 -7.26 -2.56 -16.88
C TYR A 329 -6.95 -1.42 -15.91
N SER A 330 -6.38 -0.31 -16.39
CA SER A 330 -6.21 0.87 -15.54
C SER A 330 -7.58 1.40 -15.10
N ASN A 331 -7.66 1.78 -13.83
CA ASN A 331 -8.90 2.31 -13.22
C ASN A 331 -10.08 1.33 -13.28
N HIS A 332 -9.81 0.05 -13.05
CA HIS A 332 -10.84 -1.01 -13.02
C HIS A 332 -10.91 -1.65 -11.64
N MET A 333 -12.09 -2.13 -11.30
CA MET A 333 -12.24 -3.20 -10.31
C MET A 333 -12.07 -4.53 -11.04
N MET A 334 -11.16 -5.38 -10.55
CA MET A 334 -10.89 -6.69 -11.13
C MET A 334 -11.23 -7.79 -10.14
N ALA A 335 -12.01 -8.78 -10.58
CA ALA A 335 -12.25 -10.01 -9.83
C ALA A 335 -11.34 -11.13 -10.34
N ILE A 336 -10.63 -11.79 -9.42
CA ILE A 336 -9.65 -12.83 -9.72
C ILE A 336 -9.98 -14.08 -8.90
N ASN A 337 -9.88 -15.25 -9.51
CA ASN A 337 -9.91 -16.51 -8.78
C ASN A 337 -8.56 -16.73 -8.07
N VAL A 338 -8.59 -16.84 -6.75
CA VAL A 338 -7.39 -16.95 -5.91
C VAL A 338 -6.57 -18.21 -6.21
N THR A 339 -7.22 -19.31 -6.59
CA THR A 339 -6.52 -20.60 -6.75
C THR A 339 -5.65 -20.66 -8.00
N ASN A 340 -5.98 -19.90 -9.05
CA ASN A 340 -5.32 -20.01 -10.35
C ASN A 340 -5.00 -18.68 -11.04
N GLY A 341 -5.30 -17.53 -10.41
CA GLY A 341 -5.04 -16.21 -10.97
C GLY A 341 -5.91 -15.81 -12.17
N LYS A 342 -6.97 -16.58 -12.48
CA LYS A 342 -7.83 -16.28 -13.63
C LYS A 342 -8.69 -15.04 -13.36
N ILE A 343 -8.65 -14.08 -14.27
CA ILE A 343 -9.56 -12.94 -14.27
C ILE A 343 -10.97 -13.46 -14.55
N LEU A 344 -11.91 -13.14 -13.67
CA LEU A 344 -13.32 -13.51 -13.79
C LEU A 344 -14.10 -12.41 -14.50
N TRP A 345 -13.86 -11.17 -14.12
CA TRP A 345 -14.37 -9.96 -14.75
C TRP A 345 -13.49 -8.75 -14.39
N ALA A 346 -13.59 -7.68 -15.17
CA ALA A 346 -13.00 -6.39 -14.86
C ALA A 346 -13.96 -5.29 -15.28
N THR A 347 -14.31 -4.38 -14.38
CA THR A 347 -15.28 -3.30 -14.60
C THR A 347 -14.61 -1.95 -14.36
N PRO A 348 -14.69 -1.02 -15.32
CA PRO A 348 -14.06 0.29 -15.20
C PRO A 348 -14.79 1.20 -14.19
N PHE A 349 -14.02 1.99 -13.44
CA PHE A 349 -14.53 3.11 -12.63
C PHE A 349 -14.72 4.34 -13.51
N ILE A 350 -15.69 4.35 -14.39
CA ILE A 350 -15.89 5.47 -15.30
C ILE A 350 -17.13 6.23 -14.91
N ALA A 351 -17.02 7.55 -14.88
CA ALA A 351 -18.20 8.40 -14.79
C ALA A 351 -19.10 8.20 -16.01
N HIS A 352 -20.39 8.00 -15.75
CA HIS A 352 -21.40 7.94 -16.79
C HIS A 352 -21.28 9.14 -17.76
N GLY A 353 -21.18 8.87 -19.06
CA GLY A 353 -21.03 9.88 -20.11
C GLY A 353 -19.58 10.29 -20.43
N THR A 354 -18.59 9.73 -19.77
CA THR A 354 -17.19 9.95 -20.11
C THR A 354 -16.73 8.83 -21.05
N VAL A 355 -16.39 9.15 -22.29
CA VAL A 355 -15.74 8.21 -23.20
C VAL A 355 -14.28 8.11 -22.75
N LEU A 356 -13.85 6.91 -22.33
CA LEU A 356 -12.43 6.60 -22.23
C LEU A 356 -11.84 6.56 -23.64
N ASP A 357 -11.58 7.70 -24.22
CA ASP A 357 -10.64 7.73 -25.33
C ASP A 357 -9.24 7.64 -24.72
N VAL A 358 -8.62 6.49 -24.85
CA VAL A 358 -7.24 6.22 -24.45
C VAL A 358 -6.22 7.20 -25.03
N ARG A 359 -6.63 8.00 -26.00
CA ARG A 359 -5.86 9.07 -26.66
C ARG A 359 -6.09 10.44 -26.05
N VAL A 360 -7.15 10.62 -25.25
CA VAL A 360 -7.35 11.89 -24.53
C VAL A 360 -6.31 11.98 -23.43
N PRO A 361 -5.58 13.10 -23.30
CA PRO A 361 -4.70 13.33 -22.15
C PRO A 361 -5.47 13.06 -20.87
N ASP A 362 -5.05 12.05 -20.12
CA ASP A 362 -5.65 11.76 -18.82
C ASP A 362 -5.29 12.90 -17.88
N THR A 363 -6.17 13.87 -17.85
CA THR A 363 -6.00 15.12 -17.10
C THR A 363 -6.53 14.98 -15.68
N HIS A 364 -7.10 13.80 -15.37
CA HIS A 364 -7.75 13.51 -14.12
C HIS A 364 -6.97 12.45 -13.35
N ASP A 365 -6.92 12.57 -12.04
CA ASP A 365 -6.43 11.50 -11.15
C ASP A 365 -7.54 10.47 -10.95
N TRP A 366 -7.77 9.66 -11.99
CA TRP A 366 -8.77 8.60 -11.97
C TRP A 366 -8.35 7.40 -11.12
N ASP A 367 -7.17 7.46 -10.53
CA ASP A 367 -6.63 6.36 -9.76
C ASP A 367 -7.67 5.78 -8.81
N THR A 368 -7.92 4.50 -8.94
CA THR A 368 -8.81 3.81 -8.01
C THR A 368 -8.21 3.85 -6.63
N SER A 369 -9.00 4.28 -5.67
CA SER A 369 -8.52 4.61 -4.35
C SER A 369 -8.71 3.44 -3.40
N TRP A 370 -7.76 3.25 -2.53
CA TRP A 370 -7.82 2.63 -1.21
C TRP A 370 -8.77 1.42 -1.01
N GLY A 371 -8.53 0.33 -1.77
CA GLY A 371 -9.17 -0.94 -1.51
C GLY A 371 -10.60 -1.09 -1.99
N SER A 372 -11.16 -2.24 -1.72
CA SER A 372 -12.55 -2.59 -1.96
C SER A 372 -13.17 -3.22 -0.71
N SER A 373 -14.49 -3.27 -0.65
CA SER A 373 -15.20 -3.99 0.40
C SER A 373 -16.30 -4.84 -0.21
N ILE A 374 -16.57 -5.98 0.42
CA ILE A 374 -17.68 -6.88 0.05
C ILE A 374 -18.71 -6.84 1.15
N SER A 375 -19.96 -6.71 0.77
CA SER A 375 -21.09 -6.82 1.70
C SER A 375 -22.26 -7.56 1.05
N ARG A 376 -23.13 -8.10 1.89
CA ARG A 376 -24.39 -8.70 1.47
C ARG A 376 -25.51 -7.69 1.67
N VAL A 377 -26.30 -7.46 0.63
CA VAL A 377 -27.43 -6.55 0.66
C VAL A 377 -28.68 -7.23 0.13
N ILE A 378 -29.84 -6.73 0.52
CA ILE A 378 -31.13 -7.13 -0.03
C ILE A 378 -31.50 -6.09 -1.08
N LEU A 379 -31.49 -6.48 -2.35
CA LEU A 379 -31.94 -5.63 -3.45
C LEU A 379 -33.43 -5.89 -3.71
N ASP A 380 -34.18 -4.80 -3.96
CA ASP A 380 -35.60 -4.83 -4.33
C ASP A 380 -36.51 -5.66 -3.40
N ASN A 381 -36.12 -5.74 -2.11
CA ASN A 381 -36.81 -6.53 -1.08
C ASN A 381 -37.03 -8.03 -1.40
N LYS A 382 -36.22 -8.60 -2.31
CA LYS A 382 -36.42 -9.97 -2.79
C LYS A 382 -35.23 -10.89 -2.73
N THR A 383 -34.03 -10.41 -3.07
CA THR A 383 -32.84 -11.27 -3.19
C THR A 383 -31.68 -10.72 -2.38
N GLN A 384 -31.04 -11.60 -1.63
CA GLN A 384 -29.77 -11.27 -1.02
C GLN A 384 -28.67 -11.41 -2.06
N GLU A 385 -27.97 -10.31 -2.38
CA GLU A 385 -26.85 -10.29 -3.28
C GLU A 385 -25.56 -9.89 -2.57
N LYS A 386 -24.42 -10.35 -3.11
CA LYS A 386 -23.11 -9.86 -2.70
C LYS A 386 -22.72 -8.69 -3.60
N LEU A 387 -22.47 -7.54 -2.99
CA LEU A 387 -21.91 -6.38 -3.67
C LEU A 387 -20.42 -6.25 -3.35
N VAL A 388 -19.68 -5.80 -4.33
CA VAL A 388 -18.34 -5.24 -4.13
C VAL A 388 -18.41 -3.73 -4.37
N VAL A 389 -17.88 -2.96 -3.41
CA VAL A 389 -17.85 -1.51 -3.46
C VAL A 389 -16.43 -1.03 -3.62
N GLY A 390 -16.23 0.00 -4.42
CA GLY A 390 -14.98 0.70 -4.55
C GLY A 390 -15.20 2.17 -4.92
N HIS A 391 -14.12 2.94 -4.96
CA HIS A 391 -14.17 4.36 -5.30
C HIS A 391 -12.85 4.81 -5.94
N ASP A 392 -12.88 5.98 -6.56
CA ASP A 392 -11.71 6.61 -7.16
C ASP A 392 -11.35 7.94 -6.48
N LYS A 393 -10.18 8.47 -6.82
CA LYS A 393 -9.70 9.76 -6.32
C LYS A 393 -10.49 10.96 -6.88
N MET A 394 -11.37 10.74 -7.84
CA MET A 394 -12.29 11.77 -8.36
C MET A 394 -13.61 11.84 -7.57
N GLY A 395 -13.78 10.97 -6.57
CA GLY A 395 -14.99 10.93 -5.74
C GLY A 395 -16.14 10.14 -6.36
N ASN A 396 -15.87 9.31 -7.36
CA ASN A 396 -16.85 8.35 -7.83
C ASN A 396 -16.86 7.14 -6.91
N VAL A 397 -18.05 6.69 -6.56
CA VAL A 397 -18.29 5.48 -5.77
C VAL A 397 -19.17 4.57 -6.61
N ILE A 398 -18.80 3.30 -6.67
CA ILE A 398 -19.51 2.31 -7.46
C ILE A 398 -19.75 1.04 -6.65
N ALA A 399 -20.95 0.51 -6.73
CA ALA A 399 -21.29 -0.82 -6.26
C ALA A 399 -21.58 -1.73 -7.45
N MET A 400 -20.99 -2.91 -7.41
CA MET A 400 -21.07 -3.90 -8.47
C MET A 400 -21.55 -5.23 -7.89
N ASN A 401 -22.29 -6.00 -8.66
CA ASN A 401 -22.59 -7.38 -8.33
C ASN A 401 -21.26 -8.17 -8.28
N ALA A 402 -20.96 -8.78 -7.17
CA ALA A 402 -19.68 -9.46 -6.94
C ALA A 402 -19.47 -10.69 -7.85
N VAL A 403 -20.53 -11.28 -8.39
CA VAL A 403 -20.45 -12.45 -9.27
C VAL A 403 -20.16 -12.05 -10.71
N THR A 404 -20.83 -11.02 -11.19
CA THR A 404 -20.85 -10.64 -12.63
C THR A 404 -20.02 -9.41 -12.95
N GLY A 405 -19.67 -8.59 -11.95
CA GLY A 405 -19.04 -7.28 -12.15
C GLY A 405 -19.99 -6.20 -12.68
N LYS A 406 -21.29 -6.54 -12.89
CA LYS A 406 -22.26 -5.57 -13.39
C LYS A 406 -22.50 -4.47 -12.35
N GLU A 407 -22.47 -3.21 -12.79
CA GLU A 407 -22.85 -2.07 -11.98
C GLU A 407 -24.28 -2.22 -11.44
N ILE A 408 -24.45 -1.98 -10.14
CA ILE A 408 -25.74 -1.90 -9.46
C ILE A 408 -26.12 -0.43 -9.30
N TRP A 409 -25.19 0.37 -8.79
CA TRP A 409 -25.33 1.82 -8.72
C TRP A 409 -23.97 2.51 -8.81
N TRP A 410 -24.01 3.76 -9.24
CA TRP A 410 -22.88 4.67 -9.29
C TRP A 410 -23.28 6.02 -8.70
N LYS A 411 -22.33 6.66 -8.00
CA LYS A 411 -22.54 7.98 -7.39
C LYS A 411 -21.27 8.82 -7.44
N SER A 412 -21.42 10.08 -7.83
CA SER A 412 -20.39 11.10 -7.65
C SER A 412 -20.65 11.87 -6.36
N LEU A 413 -19.66 11.91 -5.48
CA LEU A 413 -19.74 12.59 -4.18
C LEU A 413 -19.30 14.06 -4.23
N GLY A 414 -19.11 14.65 -5.40
CA GLY A 414 -18.67 16.02 -5.46
C GLY A 414 -18.93 16.73 -6.78
N LYS A 415 -18.71 18.03 -6.77
CA LYS A 415 -18.72 18.84 -7.98
C LYS A 415 -17.38 18.67 -8.68
N ARG A 416 -17.43 18.34 -9.96
CA ARG A 416 -16.27 18.40 -10.82
C ARG A 416 -16.10 19.81 -11.33
N TYR A 417 -14.90 20.35 -11.13
CA TYR A 417 -14.51 21.62 -11.71
C TYR A 417 -13.48 21.34 -12.78
N ASN A 418 -13.59 21.99 -13.96
CA ASN A 418 -12.64 21.89 -15.08
C ASN A 418 -12.46 20.48 -15.67
N THR A 419 -13.58 19.79 -15.93
CA THR A 419 -13.56 18.45 -16.50
C THR A 419 -13.16 18.42 -17.98
N ASP A 420 -13.30 19.51 -18.71
CA ASP A 420 -13.31 19.48 -20.18
C ASP A 420 -12.09 20.13 -20.84
N SER A 421 -11.22 20.79 -20.09
CA SER A 421 -10.09 21.49 -20.70
C SER A 421 -8.87 21.54 -19.79
N MET A 422 -8.02 20.53 -19.90
CA MET A 422 -6.61 20.78 -19.61
C MET A 422 -5.98 21.35 -20.87
N PRO A 423 -5.30 22.50 -20.82
CA PRO A 423 -4.59 23.01 -21.97
C PRO A 423 -3.54 21.97 -22.39
N SER A 424 -3.55 21.62 -23.67
CA SER A 424 -2.54 20.79 -24.32
C SER A 424 -1.17 21.50 -24.42
N SER A 425 -1.07 22.74 -23.97
CA SER A 425 0.12 23.57 -23.99
C SER A 425 0.71 23.78 -22.60
N VAL A 426 2.02 23.96 -22.57
CA VAL A 426 2.80 24.36 -21.39
C VAL A 426 2.07 25.45 -20.60
N GLY A 427 1.60 25.13 -19.41
CA GLY A 427 0.89 26.06 -18.54
C GLY A 427 0.44 25.43 -17.23
N SER A 428 0.27 26.26 -16.22
CA SER A 428 -0.32 25.85 -14.96
C SER A 428 -1.82 25.64 -15.11
N GLY A 429 -2.32 24.46 -14.75
CA GLY A 429 -3.73 24.16 -14.65
C GLY A 429 -4.12 23.78 -13.23
N MET A 430 -5.30 24.21 -12.78
CA MET A 430 -5.84 23.79 -11.50
C MET A 430 -6.95 22.77 -11.74
N ILE A 431 -6.79 21.58 -11.19
CA ILE A 431 -7.83 20.57 -11.16
C ILE A 431 -8.45 20.59 -9.77
N TRP A 432 -9.72 20.84 -9.71
CA TRP A 432 -10.50 20.72 -8.49
C TRP A 432 -11.16 19.34 -8.49
N SER A 433 -10.84 18.52 -7.53
CA SER A 433 -11.51 17.24 -7.34
C SER A 433 -12.08 17.15 -5.94
N TYR A 434 -13.29 16.71 -5.88
CA TYR A 434 -13.95 16.26 -4.65
C TYR A 434 -13.65 14.77 -4.51
N GLY A 435 -12.44 14.47 -4.05
CA GLY A 435 -11.88 13.13 -4.16
C GLY A 435 -11.91 12.33 -2.87
N VAL A 436 -11.84 11.02 -2.99
CA VAL A 436 -11.71 10.10 -1.87
C VAL A 436 -10.26 9.63 -1.79
N TYR A 437 -9.59 9.91 -0.68
CA TYR A 437 -8.17 9.61 -0.46
C TYR A 437 -7.94 8.78 0.81
N SER A 438 -8.88 7.90 1.13
CA SER A 438 -8.86 7.03 2.30
C SER A 438 -9.70 5.80 2.03
N TYR A 439 -9.53 4.75 2.82
CA TYR A 439 -10.45 3.62 2.79
C TYR A 439 -11.86 4.06 3.20
N HIS A 440 -12.85 3.30 2.81
CA HIS A 440 -14.22 3.41 3.29
C HIS A 440 -14.50 2.33 4.33
N ALA A 441 -15.64 2.43 5.03
CA ALA A 441 -16.16 1.39 5.89
C ALA A 441 -17.56 0.98 5.45
N VAL A 442 -17.91 -0.28 5.63
CA VAL A 442 -19.25 -0.79 5.32
C VAL A 442 -19.78 -1.64 6.46
N ASP A 443 -21.07 -1.54 6.71
CA ASP A 443 -21.80 -2.50 7.54
C ASP A 443 -22.89 -3.22 6.71
N SER A 444 -23.95 -3.71 7.36
CA SER A 444 -24.99 -4.48 6.68
C SER A 444 -25.85 -3.64 5.73
N ASP A 445 -25.93 -2.33 5.90
CA ASP A 445 -26.86 -1.46 5.18
C ASP A 445 -26.30 -0.11 4.75
N SER A 446 -25.06 0.21 5.15
CA SER A 446 -24.47 1.53 4.92
C SER A 446 -23.01 1.46 4.51
N LEU A 447 -22.65 2.41 3.65
CA LEU A 447 -21.27 2.72 3.28
C LEU A 447 -20.89 4.07 3.87
N TYR A 448 -19.79 4.12 4.62
CA TYR A 448 -19.22 5.34 5.22
C TYR A 448 -17.97 5.74 4.48
N ILE A 449 -17.96 6.97 3.96
CA ILE A 449 -16.88 7.42 3.08
C ILE A 449 -16.55 8.90 3.33
N ALA A 450 -15.26 9.22 3.29
CA ALA A 450 -14.75 10.57 3.52
C ALA A 450 -14.27 11.19 2.21
N ALA A 451 -14.99 12.20 1.73
CA ALA A 451 -14.64 12.92 0.50
C ALA A 451 -14.03 14.29 0.80
N THR A 452 -12.88 14.57 0.20
CA THR A 452 -12.15 15.85 0.37
C THR A 452 -12.49 16.81 -0.75
N ASN A 453 -12.63 18.08 -0.43
CA ASN A 453 -12.67 19.16 -1.40
C ASN A 453 -11.26 19.78 -1.48
N ARG A 454 -10.46 19.35 -2.44
CA ARG A 454 -9.07 19.77 -2.60
C ARG A 454 -8.75 20.11 -4.05
N GLY A 455 -8.18 21.31 -4.27
CA GLY A 455 -7.56 21.65 -5.54
C GLY A 455 -6.14 21.08 -5.64
N LEU A 456 -5.79 20.57 -6.80
CA LEU A 456 -4.43 20.19 -7.15
C LEU A 456 -3.96 21.09 -8.29
N ASN A 457 -2.82 21.77 -8.12
CA ASN A 457 -2.18 22.50 -9.19
C ASN A 457 -1.17 21.58 -9.88
N PHE A 458 -1.24 21.51 -11.19
CA PHE A 458 -0.29 20.80 -12.02
C PHE A 458 0.49 21.79 -12.88
N PHE A 459 1.80 21.58 -12.99
CA PHE A 459 2.67 22.25 -13.95
C PHE A 459 3.19 21.24 -14.95
N THR A 460 3.35 21.65 -16.19
CA THR A 460 4.14 20.88 -17.16
C THR A 460 5.58 21.41 -17.12
N ASP A 461 6.56 20.53 -17.03
CA ASP A 461 7.98 20.90 -17.03
C ASP A 461 8.47 21.32 -18.41
N GLY A 462 7.74 21.57 -19.38
CA GLY A 462 8.11 22.08 -20.71
C GLY A 462 9.13 21.23 -21.49
N ILE A 463 9.82 20.32 -20.85
CA ILE A 463 10.92 19.51 -21.41
C ILE A 463 10.45 18.08 -21.65
N SER A 464 9.79 17.46 -20.67
CA SER A 464 9.36 16.07 -20.73
C SER A 464 7.85 15.91 -20.96
N GLY A 465 7.09 17.02 -20.96
CA GLY A 465 5.63 16.98 -20.96
C GLY A 465 5.02 16.43 -19.67
N HIS A 466 5.83 16.20 -18.65
CA HIS A 466 5.35 15.71 -17.37
C HIS A 466 4.63 16.80 -16.60
N LYS A 467 3.49 16.45 -16.03
CA LYS A 467 2.78 17.33 -15.11
C LYS A 467 3.27 17.06 -13.70
N ILE A 468 3.86 18.05 -13.10
CA ILE A 468 4.33 18.02 -11.72
C ILE A 468 3.26 18.67 -10.86
N ALA A 469 2.75 17.97 -9.86
CA ALA A 469 1.91 18.59 -8.86
C ALA A 469 2.74 19.62 -8.07
N ALA A 470 2.36 20.88 -8.15
CA ALA A 470 3.02 21.92 -7.37
C ALA A 470 2.72 21.71 -5.88
N PRO A 471 3.73 21.54 -5.05
CA PRO A 471 3.49 21.20 -3.65
C PRO A 471 2.88 22.35 -2.82
N HIS A 472 2.82 23.58 -3.31
CA HIS A 472 2.66 24.73 -2.42
C HIS A 472 1.65 25.82 -2.80
N THR A 473 0.94 25.73 -3.92
CA THR A 473 -0.10 26.73 -4.24
C THR A 473 -1.50 26.14 -4.07
N ILE A 474 -1.92 26.01 -2.83
CA ILE A 474 -3.30 25.67 -2.50
C ILE A 474 -4.01 27.01 -2.26
N GLU A 475 -4.96 27.38 -3.11
CA GLU A 475 -5.82 28.52 -2.82
C GLU A 475 -6.53 28.31 -1.48
N GLN A 476 -6.57 29.38 -0.67
CA GLN A 476 -6.98 29.31 0.74
C GLN A 476 -8.47 29.03 0.98
N GLY A 477 -9.29 28.94 -0.08
CA GLY A 477 -10.75 28.91 0.05
C GLY A 477 -11.43 27.54 0.16
N LEU A 478 -10.79 26.44 -0.26
CA LEU A 478 -11.46 25.15 -0.47
C LEU A 478 -10.71 23.99 0.19
N ARG A 479 -10.50 24.08 1.49
CA ARG A 479 -9.81 23.05 2.30
C ARG A 479 -10.75 22.38 3.28
N ASN A 480 -11.89 21.91 2.82
CA ASN A 480 -12.90 21.23 3.61
C ASN A 480 -13.24 19.85 3.01
N GLY A 481 -14.28 19.23 3.48
CA GLY A 481 -14.83 18.02 2.91
C GLY A 481 -16.06 17.56 3.64
N THR A 482 -16.47 16.36 3.33
CA THR A 482 -17.70 15.79 3.88
C THR A 482 -17.52 14.30 4.15
N ILE A 483 -18.04 13.84 5.27
CA ILE A 483 -18.18 12.43 5.59
C ILE A 483 -19.61 12.07 5.27
N PHE A 484 -19.81 11.01 4.50
CA PHE A 484 -21.12 10.54 4.06
C PHE A 484 -21.41 9.17 4.65
N ALA A 485 -22.67 8.92 4.95
CA ALA A 485 -23.24 7.59 4.98
C ALA A 485 -24.16 7.43 3.76
N LEU A 486 -23.90 6.41 2.97
CA LEU A 486 -24.72 6.05 1.82
C LEU A 486 -25.47 4.75 2.13
N ASP A 487 -26.69 4.65 1.66
CA ASP A 487 -27.41 3.38 1.63
C ASP A 487 -26.68 2.41 0.70
N LEU A 488 -26.32 1.25 1.21
CA LEU A 488 -25.44 0.31 0.49
C LEU A 488 -26.14 -0.33 -0.71
N ALA A 489 -27.46 -0.49 -0.68
CA ALA A 489 -28.21 -1.09 -1.79
C ALA A 489 -28.47 -0.11 -2.94
N THR A 490 -28.61 1.20 -2.63
CA THR A 490 -29.07 2.20 -3.62
C THR A 490 -28.06 3.32 -3.90
N GLY A 491 -27.04 3.50 -3.05
CA GLY A 491 -26.12 4.62 -3.11
C GLY A 491 -26.72 5.96 -2.66
N ASN A 492 -27.95 5.99 -2.12
CA ASN A 492 -28.57 7.21 -1.63
C ASN A 492 -27.90 7.72 -0.36
N ILE A 493 -27.80 9.04 -0.21
CA ILE A 493 -27.22 9.64 1.00
C ILE A 493 -28.23 9.47 2.15
N LYS A 494 -27.80 8.77 3.22
CA LYS A 494 -28.55 8.66 4.48
C LYS A 494 -28.33 9.89 5.36
N TRP A 495 -27.07 10.29 5.49
CA TRP A 495 -26.65 11.52 6.16
C TRP A 495 -25.30 12.01 5.64
N GLN A 496 -24.95 13.25 5.97
CA GLN A 496 -23.68 13.86 5.66
C GLN A 496 -23.23 14.77 6.79
N TYR A 497 -21.91 14.77 7.07
CA TYR A 497 -21.27 15.62 8.07
C TYR A 497 -20.18 16.45 7.40
N ALA A 498 -20.36 17.78 7.35
CA ALA A 498 -19.39 18.72 6.79
C ALA A 498 -18.21 18.90 7.76
N THR A 499 -16.98 18.78 7.24
CA THR A 499 -15.75 18.97 8.00
C THR A 499 -15.09 20.30 7.65
N LYS A 500 -14.51 20.96 8.66
CA LYS A 500 -13.80 22.22 8.47
C LYS A 500 -12.52 22.08 7.63
N PHE A 501 -11.92 20.88 7.66
CA PHE A 501 -10.69 20.53 6.95
C PHE A 501 -10.89 19.22 6.20
N PRO A 502 -10.01 18.89 5.21
CA PRO A 502 -10.13 17.66 4.43
C PRO A 502 -10.18 16.40 5.30
N PRO A 503 -11.25 15.61 5.25
CA PRO A 503 -11.35 14.34 5.96
C PRO A 503 -10.57 13.26 5.20
N ARG A 504 -9.32 13.05 5.58
CA ARG A 504 -8.43 12.05 4.97
C ARG A 504 -8.14 10.88 5.90
N VAL A 505 -8.89 10.76 6.97
CA VAL A 505 -8.80 9.64 7.93
C VAL A 505 -9.88 8.64 7.57
N SER A 506 -9.48 7.42 7.24
CA SER A 506 -10.41 6.36 6.84
C SER A 506 -11.47 6.11 7.93
N PRO A 507 -12.74 6.06 7.59
CA PRO A 507 -13.78 5.68 8.53
C PRO A 507 -13.57 4.27 9.09
N LEU A 508 -14.01 4.09 10.33
CA LEU A 508 -14.19 2.82 11.01
C LEU A 508 -15.58 2.83 11.61
N VAL A 509 -16.36 1.80 11.41
CA VAL A 509 -17.72 1.70 11.95
C VAL A 509 -17.80 0.64 13.04
N THR A 510 -18.62 0.93 14.05
CA THR A 510 -19.03 -0.02 15.10
C THR A 510 -20.53 -0.16 15.10
N ASN A 511 -21.08 -0.86 16.09
CA ASN A 511 -22.54 -1.00 16.21
C ASN A 511 -23.29 0.33 16.31
N SER A 512 -22.67 1.39 16.83
CA SER A 512 -23.36 2.67 17.09
C SER A 512 -22.58 3.93 16.69
N ILE A 513 -21.30 3.81 16.29
CA ILE A 513 -20.40 4.94 16.06
C ILE A 513 -19.70 4.78 14.72
N VAL A 514 -19.47 5.90 14.04
CA VAL A 514 -18.49 6.02 12.96
C VAL A 514 -17.33 6.85 13.47
N PHE A 515 -16.15 6.23 13.64
CA PHE A 515 -14.91 6.94 13.89
C PHE A 515 -14.30 7.36 12.57
N CYS A 516 -13.89 8.62 12.47
CA CYS A 516 -13.27 9.21 11.28
C CYS A 516 -12.46 10.44 11.71
N GLY A 517 -11.96 11.24 10.78
CA GLY A 517 -11.23 12.42 11.20
C GLY A 517 -10.80 13.31 10.03
N TYR A 518 -10.17 14.42 10.37
CA TYR A 518 -9.63 15.35 9.41
C TYR A 518 -8.25 15.84 9.83
N ILE A 519 -7.49 16.34 8.84
CA ILE A 519 -6.15 16.87 9.06
C ILE A 519 -6.15 18.33 8.60
N PRO A 520 -5.92 19.30 9.51
CA PRO A 520 -5.74 20.68 9.11
C PRO A 520 -4.50 20.86 8.24
N PHE A 521 -4.70 21.35 7.02
CA PHE A 521 -3.61 21.65 6.08
C PHE A 521 -3.20 23.11 6.18
N THR A 522 -2.68 23.54 7.31
CA THR A 522 -2.10 24.87 7.44
C THR A 522 -0.65 24.76 7.85
N GLU A 523 0.19 25.69 7.41
CA GLU A 523 1.62 25.73 7.80
C GLU A 523 1.80 25.81 9.32
N LYS A 524 0.79 26.31 10.02
CA LYS A 524 0.83 26.52 11.48
C LYS A 524 0.17 25.40 12.29
N VAL A 525 -0.70 24.57 11.70
CA VAL A 525 -1.47 23.55 12.44
C VAL A 525 -1.04 22.17 11.95
N LYS A 526 -0.30 21.48 12.80
CA LYS A 526 0.27 20.14 12.54
C LYS A 526 -0.50 19.03 13.27
N SER A 527 -1.80 19.24 13.55
CA SER A 527 -2.58 18.35 14.39
C SER A 527 -3.76 17.73 13.65
N GLY A 528 -3.90 16.42 13.74
CA GLY A 528 -5.09 15.71 13.28
C GLY A 528 -6.17 15.69 14.36
N VAL A 529 -7.41 15.62 13.93
CA VAL A 529 -8.58 15.48 14.81
C VAL A 529 -9.27 14.17 14.49
N ILE A 530 -9.44 13.33 15.51
CA ILE A 530 -10.30 12.15 15.45
C ILE A 530 -11.70 12.52 15.92
N LEU A 531 -12.72 12.02 15.23
CA LEU A 531 -14.13 12.25 15.47
C LEU A 531 -14.84 10.94 15.76
N ALA A 532 -15.87 11.00 16.61
CA ALA A 532 -16.91 9.98 16.70
C ALA A 532 -18.25 10.60 16.30
N LEU A 533 -18.90 10.01 15.31
CA LEU A 533 -20.21 10.40 14.82
C LEU A 533 -21.24 9.32 15.16
N ASP A 534 -22.47 9.71 15.49
CA ASP A 534 -23.57 8.76 15.62
C ASP A 534 -23.79 8.06 14.27
N LYS A 535 -23.81 6.73 14.29
CA LYS A 535 -23.89 5.93 13.08
C LYS A 535 -25.17 6.18 12.28
N GLN A 536 -26.28 6.48 12.96
CA GLN A 536 -27.58 6.65 12.32
C GLN A 536 -27.84 8.07 11.82
N THR A 537 -27.37 9.08 12.57
CA THR A 537 -27.71 10.48 12.29
C THR A 537 -26.55 11.29 11.73
N GLY A 538 -25.30 10.85 11.90
CA GLY A 538 -24.11 11.61 11.56
C GLY A 538 -23.79 12.75 12.54
N GLU A 539 -24.53 12.86 13.66
CA GLU A 539 -24.26 13.86 14.69
C GLU A 539 -22.93 13.60 15.38
N LYS A 540 -22.18 14.66 15.68
CA LYS A 540 -20.93 14.56 16.40
C LYS A 540 -21.15 14.23 17.86
N LEU A 541 -20.60 13.10 18.31
CA LEU A 541 -20.65 12.63 19.69
C LEU A 541 -19.39 13.01 20.48
N TRP A 542 -18.23 13.01 19.81
CA TRP A 542 -16.96 13.27 20.46
C TRP A 542 -15.91 13.71 19.43
N GLU A 543 -14.92 14.48 19.87
CA GLU A 543 -13.74 14.82 19.10
C GLU A 543 -12.51 14.97 19.97
N PHE A 544 -11.33 14.64 19.41
CA PHE A 544 -10.07 14.79 20.10
C PHE A 544 -8.95 15.22 19.14
N ASN A 545 -8.18 16.23 19.56
CA ASN A 545 -6.98 16.66 18.84
C ASN A 545 -5.78 15.84 19.33
N VAL A 546 -5.19 15.03 18.43
CA VAL A 546 -4.07 14.15 18.80
C VAL A 546 -2.71 14.83 18.82
N ASN A 547 -2.65 16.14 18.48
CA ASN A 547 -1.45 16.97 18.43
C ASN A 547 -0.36 16.48 17.46
N ALA A 548 -0.75 15.66 16.48
CA ALA A 548 0.10 15.15 15.41
C ALA A 548 -0.79 14.83 14.19
N PRO A 549 -0.26 14.80 12.97
CA PRO A 549 -1.02 14.33 11.81
C PRO A 549 -1.46 12.88 11.99
N ILE A 550 -2.71 12.56 11.67
CA ILE A 550 -3.23 11.19 11.70
C ILE A 550 -2.89 10.52 10.36
N GLY A 551 -2.49 9.25 10.42
CA GLY A 551 -2.28 8.43 9.21
C GLY A 551 -3.57 8.30 8.38
N PRO A 552 -3.48 8.32 7.03
CA PRO A 552 -4.66 8.29 6.17
C PRO A 552 -5.43 6.97 6.23
N VAL A 553 -4.77 5.90 6.64
CA VAL A 553 -5.40 4.59 6.82
C VAL A 553 -6.39 4.58 8.00
N GLY A 554 -6.29 5.58 8.89
CA GLY A 554 -7.26 5.80 9.96
C GLY A 554 -7.06 4.90 11.18
N PRO A 555 -8.05 4.86 12.07
CA PRO A 555 -7.96 4.10 13.31
C PRO A 555 -8.25 2.61 13.14
N SER A 556 -7.86 1.81 14.13
CA SER A 556 -8.37 0.47 14.41
C SER A 556 -8.96 0.40 15.82
N ILE A 557 -9.74 -0.64 16.08
CA ILE A 557 -10.34 -0.88 17.38
C ILE A 557 -10.22 -2.35 17.73
N GLY A 558 -9.84 -2.65 18.96
CA GLY A 558 -9.68 -4.01 19.45
C GLY A 558 -9.32 -3.99 20.92
N ASP A 559 -9.53 -5.10 21.61
CA ASP A 559 -9.22 -5.23 23.06
C ASP A 559 -9.80 -4.07 23.90
N GLY A 560 -10.99 -3.56 23.54
CA GLY A 560 -11.67 -2.46 24.22
C GLY A 560 -11.06 -1.07 24.04
N LEU A 561 -10.05 -0.91 23.17
CA LEU A 561 -9.35 0.34 22.91
C LEU A 561 -9.47 0.76 21.44
N LEU A 562 -9.50 2.10 21.22
CA LEU A 562 -9.37 2.74 19.92
C LEU A 562 -7.90 3.17 19.72
N TYR A 563 -7.28 2.76 18.63
CA TYR A 563 -5.89 3.08 18.30
C TYR A 563 -5.83 4.04 17.13
N VAL A 564 -5.14 5.17 17.32
CA VAL A 564 -4.97 6.20 16.30
C VAL A 564 -3.49 6.32 15.94
N PRO A 565 -3.10 5.93 14.72
CA PRO A 565 -1.72 6.10 14.25
C PRO A 565 -1.44 7.56 13.93
N THR A 566 -0.26 8.05 14.29
CA THR A 566 0.17 9.41 14.01
C THR A 566 1.55 9.44 13.37
N GLY A 567 1.79 10.46 12.55
CA GLY A 567 3.07 10.66 11.90
C GLY A 567 2.93 11.65 10.76
N LYS A 568 3.95 11.74 9.90
CA LYS A 568 3.93 12.58 8.72
C LYS A 568 2.98 11.99 7.69
N VAL A 569 2.17 12.81 7.07
CA VAL A 569 1.31 12.41 5.95
C VAL A 569 2.04 12.63 4.64
N GLN A 570 2.04 11.64 3.75
CA GLN A 570 2.63 11.72 2.43
C GLN A 570 2.17 13.00 1.68
N GLY A 571 3.13 13.75 1.15
CA GLY A 571 2.87 15.02 0.45
C GLY A 571 2.70 16.25 1.37
N LEU A 572 2.89 16.10 2.67
CA LEU A 572 2.95 17.19 3.63
C LEU A 572 4.37 17.28 4.20
N THR A 573 5.23 18.07 3.58
CA THR A 573 6.56 18.38 4.14
C THR A 573 6.40 19.30 5.33
N THR A 574 6.33 18.75 6.53
CA THR A 574 6.54 19.52 7.76
C THR A 574 8.01 19.42 8.13
N GLN A 575 8.78 20.47 7.86
CA GLN A 575 10.14 20.56 8.38
C GLN A 575 10.11 20.41 9.91
N GLY A 576 10.83 19.42 10.43
CA GLY A 576 11.12 19.27 11.85
C GLY A 576 10.25 18.30 12.66
N GLN A 577 9.33 17.53 12.08
CA GLN A 577 8.73 16.38 12.78
C GLN A 577 9.35 15.07 12.29
N ILE A 578 10.22 14.53 13.11
CA ILE A 578 10.78 13.18 13.00
C ILE A 578 10.00 12.35 14.02
N GLY A 579 9.34 11.26 13.57
CA GLY A 579 8.68 10.33 14.46
C GLY A 579 7.15 10.23 14.28
N GLY A 580 6.61 9.17 14.84
CA GLY A 580 5.19 8.86 14.90
C GLY A 580 4.79 8.33 16.27
N SER A 581 3.52 8.05 16.46
CA SER A 581 3.04 7.35 17.65
C SER A 581 1.74 6.59 17.38
N ILE A 582 1.47 5.61 18.21
CA ILE A 582 0.13 5.07 18.41
C ILE A 582 -0.47 5.72 19.65
N VAL A 583 -1.64 6.32 19.52
CA VAL A 583 -2.41 6.85 20.63
C VAL A 583 -3.54 5.89 20.93
N ALA A 584 -3.57 5.30 22.11
CA ALA A 584 -4.65 4.41 22.54
C ALA A 584 -5.64 5.17 23.41
N PHE A 585 -6.91 5.07 23.05
CA PHE A 585 -8.03 5.63 23.81
C PHE A 585 -8.87 4.51 24.40
N GLY A 586 -9.34 4.71 25.63
CA GLY A 586 -10.23 3.80 26.31
C GLY A 586 -11.11 4.54 27.32
N LEU A 587 -12.06 3.83 27.86
CA LEU A 587 -12.91 4.34 28.96
C LEU A 587 -12.12 4.46 30.26
N PRO A 588 -12.55 5.29 31.22
CA PRO A 588 -11.87 5.50 32.50
C PRO A 588 -11.50 4.23 33.26
#